data_4e3957feb80e4f47ebc12a473c8a6eb8
#
_entry.id   4e3957feb80e4f47ebc12a473c8a6eb8
#
_cell.length_a   1.000
_cell.length_b   1.000
_cell.length_c   1.000
_cell.angle_alpha   90.00
_cell.angle_beta   90.00
_cell.angle_gamma   90.00
#
_symmetry.space_group_name_H-M   'P 1'
#
loop_
_entity.id
_entity.type
_entity.pdbx_description
1 polymer ?
#
loop_
_entity_poly.entity_id
_entity_poly.type
_entity_poly.pdbx_seq_one_letter_code
_entity_poly.pdbx_strand_id
1 'polypeptide(L)' 'MKNPLDSLWGTIISGLVLTVILYFVVKSVLG' A
#
# COMPACT_ATOMS: atom_id res chain seq x y z
N MET A 1 18.30 8.37 10.08
CA MET A 1 17.60 9.63 9.97
C MET A 1 16.16 9.53 10.39
N LYS A 2 15.81 10.30 11.36
CA LYS A 2 14.46 10.21 11.89
C LYS A 2 13.64 11.39 11.46
N ASN A 3 13.06 11.31 10.31
CA ASN A 3 12.20 12.37 9.80
C ASN A 3 10.76 11.99 9.98
N PRO A 4 9.91 12.92 10.41
CA PRO A 4 8.47 12.68 10.44
C PRO A 4 7.96 12.31 9.06
N LEU A 5 8.58 12.89 8.03
CA LEU A 5 8.19 12.60 6.66
C LEU A 5 8.48 11.15 6.30
N ASP A 6 9.56 10.62 6.83
CA ASP A 6 9.93 9.25 6.55
C ASP A 6 8.85 8.29 7.06
N SER A 7 8.36 8.57 8.24
CA SER A 7 7.31 7.75 8.83
C SER A 7 6.01 7.84 8.05
N LEU A 8 5.67 9.06 7.62
CA LEU A 8 4.46 9.27 6.84
C LEU A 8 4.55 8.58 5.50
N TRP A 9 5.69 8.68 4.86
CA TRP A 9 5.89 8.03 3.57
C TRP A 9 5.76 6.53 3.68
N GLY A 10 6.32 5.96 4.73
CA GLY A 10 6.20 4.54 4.95
C GLY A 10 4.76 4.10 5.04
N THR A 11 3.94 4.87 5.76
CA THR A 11 2.53 4.56 5.91
C THR A 11 1.80 4.67 4.57
N ILE A 12 2.09 5.72 3.83
CA ILE A 12 1.43 5.93 2.54
C ILE A 12 1.77 4.82 1.57
N ILE A 13 3.04 4.48 1.50
CA ILE A 13 3.49 3.44 0.58
C ILE A 13 2.89 2.09 0.98
N SER A 14 2.86 1.81 2.26
CA SER A 14 2.26 0.57 2.73
C SER A 14 0.80 0.47 2.32
N GLY A 15 0.06 1.56 2.46
CA GLY A 15 -1.33 1.57 2.07
C GLY A 15 -1.50 1.36 0.58
N LEU A 16 -0.64 2.00 -0.19
CA LEU A 16 -0.67 1.86 -1.64
C LEU A 16 -0.42 0.42 -2.07
N VAL A 17 0.61 -0.18 -1.49
CA VAL A 17 0.96 -1.57 -1.82
C VAL A 17 -0.18 -2.50 -1.47
N LEU A 18 -0.74 -2.33 -0.29
CA LEU A 18 -1.86 -3.16 0.15
C LEU A 18 -3.07 -3.00 -0.77
N THR A 19 -3.33 -1.77 -1.18
CA THR A 19 -4.45 -1.51 -2.08
C THR A 19 -4.26 -2.22 -3.41
N VAL A 20 -3.05 -2.15 -3.95
CA VAL A 20 -2.75 -2.80 -5.21
C VAL A 20 -2.91 -4.31 -5.10
N ILE A 21 -2.38 -4.87 -4.02
CA ILE A 21 -2.50 -6.32 -3.81
C ILE A 21 -3.96 -6.72 -3.70
N LEU A 22 -4.72 -5.96 -2.95
CA LEU A 22 -6.14 -6.25 -2.78
C LEU A 22 -6.89 -6.16 -4.10
N TYR A 23 -6.52 -5.17 -4.90
CA TYR A 23 -7.13 -5.01 -6.20
C TYR A 23 -6.88 -6.23 -7.08
N PHE A 24 -5.64 -6.69 -7.09
CA PHE A 24 -5.30 -7.87 -7.87
C PHE A 24 -6.04 -9.11 -7.40
N VAL A 25 -6.12 -9.25 -6.08
CA VAL A 25 -6.81 -10.42 -5.51
C VAL A 25 -8.28 -10.42 -5.91
N VAL A 26 -8.94 -9.29 -5.76
CA VAL A 26 -10.36 -9.18 -6.09
C VAL A 26 -10.58 -9.44 -7.57
N LYS A 27 -9.73 -8.85 -8.39
CA LYS A 27 -9.84 -9.01 -9.82
C LYS A 27 -9.62 -10.47 -10.23
N SER A 28 -8.69 -11.12 -9.57
CA SER A 28 -8.40 -12.52 -9.86
C SER A 28 -9.58 -13.42 -9.49
N VAL A 29 -10.23 -13.12 -8.39
CA VAL A 29 -11.35 -13.92 -7.92
C VAL A 29 -12.60 -13.68 -8.77
N LEU A 30 -12.88 -12.43 -9.04
CA LEU A 30 -14.08 -12.08 -9.80
C LEU A 30 -13.91 -12.28 -11.30
N GLY A 31 -12.68 -12.35 -11.71
CA GLY A 31 -12.46 -12.62 -13.09
C GLY A 31 -11.77 -11.52 -13.78
#